data_e6891f01d9ad22764d936439da2286b1
#
_entry.id   e6891f01d9ad22764d936439da2286b1
#
_cell.length_a   1.000
_cell.length_b   1.000
_cell.length_c   1.000
_cell.angle_alpha   90.00
_cell.angle_beta   90.00
_cell.angle_gamma   90.00
#
_symmetry.space_group_name_H-M   'P 1'
#
loop_
_entity.id
_entity.type
_entity.pdbx_description
1 polymer ?
#
loop_
_entity_poly.entity_id
_entity_poly.type
_entity_poly.pdbx_seq_one_letter_code
_entity_poly.pdbx_strand_id
1 'polypeptide(L)'
;PIKSSAASDVYKRQTVHRLLELSGMVGEGATSFGRNEDNPLETDVVIIDEVSMVDIFLMKSLLRALVPGMRLILVGDVNQLPSVGPGNVLRDMIYSDAFPVVRLEKIFRQAAESDIIMNAHRINAGEMVEPRPGSRDFLFIKRDNPGNIIGATITLLKDKLPNYVNSSTRDIQVLTPMRKGLLGVEQLNAALQEAL
;
A
#
# COMPACT_ATOMS: atom_id res chain seq x y z
N PRO A 1 -13.82 -27.98 10.67
CA PRO A 1 -14.14 -26.56 10.64
C PRO A 1 -14.13 -26.04 12.06
N ILE A 2 -13.05 -25.37 12.44
CA ILE A 2 -12.92 -24.75 13.74
C ILE A 2 -13.75 -23.47 13.69
N LYS A 3 -14.98 -23.58 14.16
CA LYS A 3 -15.77 -22.41 14.55
C LYS A 3 -15.33 -22.03 15.95
N SER A 4 -14.25 -21.26 16.07
CA SER A 4 -13.93 -20.67 17.36
C SER A 4 -14.54 -19.27 17.41
N SER A 5 -15.08 -18.90 18.57
CA SER A 5 -15.50 -17.52 18.88
C SER A 5 -14.35 -16.52 18.73
N ALA A 6 -13.11 -16.98 18.70
CA ALA A 6 -11.92 -16.22 18.36
C ALA A 6 -11.89 -15.74 16.90
N ALA A 7 -12.64 -16.36 15.98
CA ALA A 7 -12.70 -15.88 14.60
C ALA A 7 -13.39 -14.51 14.44
N SER A 8 -14.20 -14.08 15.41
CA SER A 8 -14.82 -12.76 15.37
C SER A 8 -13.83 -11.61 15.66
N ASP A 9 -12.78 -11.85 16.43
CA ASP A 9 -11.75 -10.85 16.74
C ASP A 9 -10.68 -10.74 15.67
N VAL A 10 -10.51 -11.76 14.80
CA VAL A 10 -9.60 -11.73 13.65
C VAL A 10 -10.00 -10.67 12.61
N TYR A 11 -11.24 -10.19 12.61
CA TYR A 11 -11.75 -9.25 11.60
C TYR A 11 -11.71 -7.78 12.00
N LYS A 12 -11.11 -7.41 13.10
CA LYS A 12 -10.84 -5.99 13.41
C LYS A 12 -9.68 -5.48 12.56
N ARG A 13 -9.93 -5.21 11.28
CA ARG A 13 -8.96 -4.50 10.43
C ARG A 13 -8.86 -3.06 10.88
N GLN A 14 -7.68 -2.66 11.29
CA GLN A 14 -7.35 -1.31 11.73
C GLN A 14 -5.89 -1.00 11.42
N THR A 15 -5.53 0.26 11.36
CA THR A 15 -4.12 0.66 11.21
C THR A 15 -3.32 0.28 12.45
N VAL A 16 -2.00 0.05 12.29
CA VAL A 16 -1.10 -0.20 13.43
C VAL A 16 -1.17 0.92 14.47
N HIS A 17 -1.28 2.17 14.03
CA HIS A 17 -1.44 3.32 14.93
C HIS A 17 -2.70 3.23 15.80
N ARG A 18 -3.80 2.76 15.23
CA ARG A 18 -5.05 2.57 15.97
C ARG A 18 -4.98 1.33 16.88
N LEU A 19 -4.33 0.27 16.42
CA LEU A 19 -4.07 -0.93 17.24
C LEU A 19 -3.28 -0.57 18.50
N LEU A 20 -2.30 0.31 18.37
CA LEU A 20 -1.48 0.79 19.46
C LEU A 20 -2.12 1.95 20.26
N GLU A 21 -3.36 2.34 19.95
CA GLU A 21 -4.09 3.41 20.64
C GLU A 21 -3.30 4.72 20.64
N LEU A 22 -3.07 5.27 19.42
CA LEU A 22 -2.37 6.54 19.25
C LEU A 22 -3.01 7.64 20.11
N SER A 23 -2.29 8.12 21.12
CA SER A 23 -2.78 9.07 22.12
C SER A 23 -2.45 10.55 21.81
N GLY A 24 -1.78 10.81 20.68
CA GLY A 24 -1.38 12.16 20.25
C GLY A 24 0.14 12.36 20.22
N MET A 25 0.57 13.57 19.89
CA MET A 25 1.99 13.95 19.97
C MET A 25 2.30 14.45 21.37
N VAL A 26 3.27 13.81 22.02
CA VAL A 26 3.84 14.28 23.29
C VAL A 26 5.13 15.01 22.95
N GLY A 27 5.20 16.34 23.12
CA GLY A 27 6.36 17.24 22.99
C GLY A 27 7.44 16.84 21.94
N GLU A 28 8.03 17.79 21.26
CA GLU A 28 9.13 17.60 20.28
C GLU A 28 9.01 16.43 19.27
N GLY A 29 7.78 16.08 18.83
CA GLY A 29 7.57 15.11 17.74
C GLY A 29 7.56 13.63 18.13
N ALA A 30 7.60 13.29 19.43
CA ALA A 30 7.47 11.90 19.86
C ALA A 30 5.99 11.46 19.81
N THR A 31 5.72 10.38 19.11
CA THR A 31 4.40 9.75 19.07
C THR A 31 4.18 8.93 20.34
N SER A 32 3.09 9.20 21.06
CA SER A 32 2.70 8.42 22.24
C SER A 32 1.62 7.40 21.88
N PHE A 33 1.82 6.18 22.34
CA PHE A 33 0.88 5.07 22.17
C PHE A 33 0.37 4.59 23.52
N GLY A 34 -0.93 4.32 23.61
CA GLY A 34 -1.57 3.77 24.81
C GLY A 34 -1.18 2.33 25.09
N ARG A 35 -0.86 1.56 24.02
CA ARG A 35 -0.36 0.19 24.12
C ARG A 35 1.17 0.19 24.12
N ASN A 36 1.75 -0.39 25.18
CA ASN A 36 3.19 -0.45 25.44
C ASN A 36 3.49 -1.57 26.45
N GLU A 37 4.68 -1.63 27.03
CA GLU A 37 5.07 -2.67 27.98
C GLU A 37 4.27 -2.64 29.30
N ASP A 38 3.75 -1.47 29.71
CA ASP A 38 2.92 -1.33 30.93
C ASP A 38 1.44 -1.61 30.66
N ASN A 39 1.02 -1.53 29.39
CA ASN A 39 -0.35 -1.81 28.93
C ASN A 39 -0.28 -2.58 27.59
N PRO A 40 0.10 -3.86 27.60
CA PRO A 40 0.31 -4.63 26.38
C PRO A 40 -0.98 -4.96 25.66
N LEU A 41 -0.84 -5.46 24.43
CA LEU A 41 -1.96 -6.01 23.67
C LEU A 41 -2.46 -7.31 24.36
N GLU A 42 -3.77 -7.47 24.41
CA GLU A 42 -4.42 -8.63 25.05
C GLU A 42 -4.87 -9.61 23.96
N THR A 43 -3.93 -10.32 23.35
CA THR A 43 -4.20 -11.28 22.28
C THR A 43 -3.10 -12.33 22.19
N ASP A 44 -3.39 -13.49 21.59
CA ASP A 44 -2.42 -14.54 21.37
C ASP A 44 -1.66 -14.37 20.05
N VAL A 45 -2.26 -13.70 19.06
CA VAL A 45 -1.72 -13.54 17.72
C VAL A 45 -1.96 -12.14 17.21
N VAL A 46 -0.91 -11.50 16.71
CA VAL A 46 -0.96 -10.23 15.99
C VAL A 46 -0.54 -10.47 14.55
N ILE A 47 -1.39 -10.07 13.59
CA ILE A 47 -1.10 -10.13 12.17
C ILE A 47 -1.03 -8.71 11.65
N ILE A 48 0.12 -8.32 11.12
CA ILE A 48 0.33 -7.01 10.49
C ILE A 48 0.45 -7.21 8.99
N ASP A 49 -0.45 -6.61 8.27
CA ASP A 49 -0.44 -6.55 6.80
C ASP A 49 0.22 -5.25 6.33
N GLU A 50 0.73 -5.23 5.10
CA GLU A 50 1.43 -4.08 4.50
C GLU A 50 2.64 -3.58 5.31
N VAL A 51 3.43 -4.51 5.86
CA VAL A 51 4.58 -4.19 6.72
C VAL A 51 5.68 -3.44 5.98
N SER A 52 5.72 -3.45 4.65
CA SER A 52 6.62 -2.61 3.86
C SER A 52 6.52 -1.12 4.21
N MET A 53 5.35 -0.67 4.70
CA MET A 53 5.07 0.72 5.10
C MET A 53 5.40 1.02 6.58
N VAL A 54 5.85 0.02 7.34
CA VAL A 54 6.17 0.18 8.77
C VAL A 54 7.63 0.58 8.93
N ASP A 55 7.86 1.75 9.54
CA ASP A 55 9.21 2.23 9.86
C ASP A 55 9.74 1.64 11.18
N ILE A 56 11.01 1.94 11.49
CA ILE A 56 11.68 1.40 12.68
C ILE A 56 11.03 1.88 14.00
N PHE A 57 10.50 3.11 14.04
CA PHE A 57 9.88 3.65 15.25
C PHE A 57 8.53 3.01 15.52
N LEU A 58 7.73 2.82 14.47
CA LEU A 58 6.44 2.15 14.59
C LEU A 58 6.62 0.66 14.92
N MET A 59 7.60 0.00 14.32
CA MET A 59 7.94 -1.39 14.67
C MET A 59 8.41 -1.49 16.12
N LYS A 60 9.29 -0.60 16.59
CA LYS A 60 9.70 -0.55 17.99
C LYS A 60 8.50 -0.42 18.91
N SER A 61 7.56 0.48 18.61
CA SER A 61 6.36 0.69 19.43
C SER A 61 5.45 -0.54 19.43
N LEU A 62 5.31 -1.21 18.29
CA LEU A 62 4.58 -2.49 18.20
C LEU A 62 5.23 -3.56 19.08
N LEU A 63 6.53 -3.75 18.97
CA LEU A 63 7.23 -4.77 19.76
C LEU A 63 7.16 -4.52 21.27
N ARG A 64 7.13 -3.27 21.71
CA ARG A 64 6.94 -2.91 23.14
C ARG A 64 5.55 -3.24 23.67
N ALA A 65 4.56 -3.33 22.78
CA ALA A 65 3.19 -3.69 23.14
C ALA A 65 2.92 -5.21 23.11
N LEU A 66 3.91 -6.02 22.70
CA LEU A 66 3.80 -7.48 22.69
C LEU A 66 4.36 -8.08 23.98
N VAL A 67 3.79 -9.18 24.43
CA VAL A 67 4.32 -9.96 25.56
C VAL A 67 4.92 -11.28 25.08
N PRO A 68 5.88 -11.86 25.85
CA PRO A 68 6.43 -13.17 25.52
C PRO A 68 5.32 -14.24 25.37
N GLY A 69 5.43 -15.04 24.31
CA GLY A 69 4.43 -16.05 23.98
C GLY A 69 3.42 -15.66 22.91
N MET A 70 3.24 -14.38 22.64
CA MET A 70 2.46 -13.91 21.50
C MET A 70 3.10 -14.31 20.18
N ARG A 71 2.27 -14.60 19.17
CA ARG A 71 2.71 -14.81 17.79
C ARG A 71 2.56 -13.55 16.99
N LEU A 72 3.64 -13.13 16.35
CA LEU A 72 3.63 -12.01 15.39
C LEU A 72 3.79 -12.56 13.98
N ILE A 73 2.84 -12.25 13.12
CA ILE A 73 2.85 -12.59 11.70
C ILE A 73 2.92 -11.28 10.91
N LEU A 74 3.97 -11.14 10.13
CA LEU A 74 4.21 -9.97 9.29
C LEU A 74 3.95 -10.35 7.83
N VAL A 75 3.08 -9.61 7.17
CA VAL A 75 2.72 -9.81 5.76
C VAL A 75 3.05 -8.52 5.00
N GLY A 76 3.69 -8.63 3.86
CA GLY A 76 4.04 -7.45 3.07
C GLY A 76 4.84 -7.81 1.83
N ASP A 77 5.08 -6.81 1.00
CA ASP A 77 5.83 -6.94 -0.24
C ASP A 77 7.05 -6.02 -0.20
N VAL A 78 8.24 -6.63 -0.19
CA VAL A 78 9.53 -5.90 -0.15
C VAL A 78 9.80 -5.09 -1.41
N ASN A 79 9.05 -5.34 -2.49
CA ASN A 79 9.19 -4.67 -3.77
C ASN A 79 8.23 -3.48 -3.91
N GLN A 80 7.30 -3.30 -2.97
CA GLN A 80 6.48 -2.09 -2.87
C GLN A 80 7.27 -0.92 -2.28
N LEU A 81 6.67 0.27 -2.34
CA LEU A 81 7.30 1.47 -1.77
C LEU A 81 7.58 1.27 -0.27
N PRO A 82 8.79 1.64 0.18
CA PRO A 82 9.14 1.54 1.59
C PRO A 82 8.39 2.58 2.43
N SER A 83 8.53 2.47 3.75
CA SER A 83 8.02 3.48 4.69
C SER A 83 8.58 4.88 4.39
N VAL A 84 7.80 5.92 4.70
CA VAL A 84 8.26 7.32 4.64
C VAL A 84 9.25 7.60 5.79
N GLY A 85 9.07 6.96 6.94
CA GLY A 85 9.97 7.02 8.08
C GLY A 85 11.23 6.17 7.88
N PRO A 86 12.21 6.27 8.79
CA PRO A 86 13.50 5.61 8.63
C PRO A 86 13.42 4.10 8.81
N GLY A 87 14.31 3.39 8.10
CA GLY A 87 14.47 1.94 8.16
C GLY A 87 13.67 1.19 7.08
N ASN A 88 14.11 -0.02 6.78
CA ASN A 88 13.45 -0.95 5.86
C ASN A 88 13.20 -2.26 6.60
N VAL A 89 12.33 -2.19 7.60
CA VAL A 89 12.16 -3.23 8.63
C VAL A 89 11.87 -4.61 8.02
N LEU A 90 10.89 -4.70 7.11
CA LEU A 90 10.52 -5.99 6.51
C LEU A 90 11.69 -6.60 5.74
N ARG A 91 12.38 -5.79 4.93
CA ARG A 91 13.53 -6.23 4.15
C ARG A 91 14.67 -6.69 5.05
N ASP A 92 15.00 -5.91 6.07
CA ASP A 92 16.08 -6.20 6.99
C ASP A 92 15.81 -7.48 7.80
N MET A 93 14.56 -7.67 8.24
CA MET A 93 14.15 -8.91 8.92
C MET A 93 14.29 -10.14 8.01
N ILE A 94 13.88 -10.04 6.74
CA ILE A 94 14.01 -11.13 5.77
C ILE A 94 15.49 -11.46 5.51
N TYR A 95 16.35 -10.46 5.35
CA TYR A 95 17.77 -10.67 5.09
C TYR A 95 18.58 -11.09 6.30
N SER A 96 18.04 -10.92 7.51
CA SER A 96 18.74 -11.36 8.73
C SER A 96 18.78 -12.88 8.90
N ASP A 97 17.96 -13.63 8.15
CA ASP A 97 17.73 -15.07 8.29
C ASP A 97 17.39 -15.54 9.73
N ALA A 98 17.04 -14.58 10.61
CA ALA A 98 16.74 -14.86 12.01
C ALA A 98 15.29 -15.33 12.22
N PHE A 99 14.45 -15.23 11.21
CA PHE A 99 13.01 -15.53 11.30
C PHE A 99 12.56 -16.48 10.19
N PRO A 100 11.56 -17.35 10.43
CA PRO A 100 10.95 -18.13 9.37
C PRO A 100 10.30 -17.22 8.33
N VAL A 101 10.64 -17.39 7.06
CA VAL A 101 10.12 -16.60 5.95
C VAL A 101 9.43 -17.52 4.94
N VAL A 102 8.21 -17.17 4.56
CA VAL A 102 7.47 -17.79 3.46
C VAL A 102 7.36 -16.79 2.32
N ARG A 103 7.90 -17.15 1.14
CA ARG A 103 7.84 -16.31 -0.06
C ARG A 103 6.77 -16.83 -1.02
N LEU A 104 5.93 -15.94 -1.49
CA LEU A 104 4.92 -16.24 -2.53
C LEU A 104 5.48 -15.80 -3.88
N GLU A 105 6.12 -16.72 -4.58
CA GLU A 105 6.81 -16.44 -5.86
C GLU A 105 6.03 -16.91 -7.09
N LYS A 106 4.98 -17.71 -6.89
CA LYS A 106 4.27 -18.32 -8.00
C LYS A 106 3.28 -17.34 -8.63
N ILE A 107 3.56 -16.95 -9.87
CA ILE A 107 2.61 -16.20 -10.72
C ILE A 107 1.65 -17.21 -11.33
N PHE A 108 0.34 -17.02 -11.11
CA PHE A 108 -0.68 -17.85 -11.76
C PHE A 108 -0.77 -17.51 -13.26
N ARG A 109 -1.14 -18.52 -14.09
CA ARG A 109 -1.22 -18.36 -15.55
C ARG A 109 -2.04 -17.14 -15.99
N GLN A 110 -3.18 -16.87 -15.36
CA GLN A 110 -4.01 -15.70 -15.67
C GLN A 110 -3.29 -14.37 -15.41
N ALA A 111 -2.40 -14.32 -14.41
CA ALA A 111 -1.59 -13.15 -14.13
C ALA A 111 -0.46 -12.95 -15.13
N ALA A 112 0.06 -14.02 -15.73
CA ALA A 112 1.10 -13.94 -16.76
C ALA A 112 0.60 -13.35 -18.11
N GLU A 113 -0.70 -13.30 -18.33
CA GLU A 113 -1.31 -12.65 -19.51
C GLU A 113 -1.57 -11.14 -19.28
N SER A 114 -1.43 -10.65 -18.06
CA SER A 114 -1.60 -9.25 -17.69
C SER A 114 -0.33 -8.44 -17.95
N ASP A 115 -0.44 -7.41 -18.78
CA ASP A 115 0.67 -6.49 -19.04
C ASP A 115 1.00 -5.62 -17.82
N ILE A 116 0.03 -5.35 -16.95
CA ILE A 116 0.27 -4.68 -15.64
C ILE A 116 1.24 -5.52 -14.82
N ILE A 117 0.98 -6.82 -14.66
CA ILE A 117 1.80 -7.70 -13.85
C ILE A 117 3.19 -7.89 -14.47
N MET A 118 3.26 -8.10 -15.77
CA MET A 118 4.54 -8.24 -16.46
C MET A 118 5.40 -6.98 -16.35
N ASN A 119 4.81 -5.79 -16.51
CA ASN A 119 5.52 -4.53 -16.35
C ASN A 119 5.89 -4.25 -14.88
N ALA A 120 5.09 -4.65 -13.92
CA ALA A 120 5.46 -4.57 -12.50
C ALA A 120 6.71 -5.41 -12.20
N HIS A 121 6.82 -6.62 -12.72
CA HIS A 121 8.03 -7.45 -12.60
C HIS A 121 9.24 -6.82 -13.27
N ARG A 122 9.09 -6.22 -14.46
CA ARG A 122 10.16 -5.49 -15.13
C ARG A 122 10.66 -4.32 -14.29
N ILE A 123 9.76 -3.49 -13.77
CA ILE A 123 10.12 -2.38 -12.89
C ILE A 123 10.90 -2.88 -11.68
N ASN A 124 10.44 -3.98 -11.07
CA ASN A 124 11.11 -4.57 -9.92
C ASN A 124 12.51 -5.13 -10.26
N ALA A 125 12.71 -5.62 -11.47
CA ALA A 125 14.02 -6.03 -11.99
C ALA A 125 14.92 -4.84 -12.42
N GLY A 126 14.43 -3.59 -12.32
CA GLY A 126 15.14 -2.39 -12.79
C GLY A 126 15.06 -2.18 -14.30
N GLU A 127 14.16 -2.88 -14.96
CA GLU A 127 13.93 -2.75 -16.41
C GLU A 127 12.91 -1.67 -16.74
N MET A 128 12.94 -1.17 -17.96
CA MET A 128 11.92 -0.24 -18.45
C MET A 128 10.60 -0.96 -18.75
N VAL A 129 9.51 -0.23 -18.52
CA VAL A 129 8.18 -0.69 -18.93
C VAL A 129 8.11 -0.89 -20.43
N GLU A 130 7.39 -1.90 -20.88
CA GLU A 130 7.18 -2.20 -22.30
C GLU A 130 5.69 -2.09 -22.63
N PRO A 131 5.23 -0.92 -23.11
CA PRO A 131 3.87 -0.77 -23.61
C PRO A 131 3.70 -1.57 -24.90
N ARG A 132 2.84 -2.58 -24.89
CA ARG A 132 2.55 -3.39 -26.07
C ARG A 132 1.38 -2.81 -26.85
N PRO A 133 1.46 -2.70 -28.19
CA PRO A 133 0.31 -2.37 -29.01
C PRO A 133 -0.80 -3.40 -28.81
N GLY A 134 -2.02 -2.94 -28.53
CA GLY A 134 -3.15 -3.84 -28.28
C GLY A 134 -3.24 -4.42 -26.87
N SER A 135 -2.41 -3.96 -25.94
CA SER A 135 -2.59 -4.28 -24.53
C SER A 135 -4.01 -3.95 -24.05
N ARG A 136 -4.58 -4.84 -23.25
CA ARG A 136 -5.94 -4.67 -22.71
C ARG A 136 -5.99 -4.04 -21.34
N ASP A 137 -4.92 -4.09 -20.58
CA ASP A 137 -4.87 -3.67 -19.18
C ASP A 137 -3.77 -2.64 -18.88
N PHE A 138 -2.76 -2.49 -19.74
CA PHE A 138 -1.67 -1.54 -19.57
C PHE A 138 -1.53 -0.64 -20.80
N LEU A 139 -1.99 0.60 -20.68
CA LEU A 139 -1.95 1.59 -21.74
C LEU A 139 -1.03 2.74 -21.35
N PHE A 140 -0.10 3.08 -22.22
CA PHE A 140 0.84 4.18 -22.00
C PHE A 140 0.58 5.31 -22.98
N ILE A 141 0.28 6.50 -22.46
CA ILE A 141 -0.01 7.70 -23.26
C ILE A 141 0.99 8.77 -22.92
N LYS A 142 1.95 9.00 -23.83
CA LYS A 142 2.96 10.05 -23.62
C LYS A 142 2.37 11.43 -23.84
N ARG A 143 2.56 12.33 -22.88
CA ARG A 143 2.27 13.75 -22.95
C ARG A 143 3.39 14.49 -22.22
N ASP A 144 3.86 15.61 -22.78
CA ASP A 144 4.98 16.36 -22.25
C ASP A 144 4.58 17.70 -21.63
N ASN A 145 3.32 18.15 -21.83
CA ASN A 145 2.82 19.41 -21.31
C ASN A 145 1.75 19.14 -20.22
N PRO A 146 1.84 19.80 -19.05
CA PRO A 146 0.89 19.60 -17.95
C PRO A 146 -0.56 19.82 -18.36
N GLY A 147 -0.88 20.84 -19.14
CA GLY A 147 -2.23 21.12 -19.63
C GLY A 147 -2.77 19.97 -20.50
N ASN A 148 -1.92 19.41 -21.36
CA ASN A 148 -2.28 18.27 -22.20
C ASN A 148 -2.47 16.99 -21.36
N ILE A 149 -1.74 16.83 -20.26
CA ILE A 149 -1.91 15.72 -19.34
C ILE A 149 -3.26 15.84 -18.63
N ILE A 150 -3.59 17.00 -18.10
CA ILE A 150 -4.89 17.26 -17.43
C ILE A 150 -6.06 17.03 -18.42
N GLY A 151 -5.99 17.63 -19.62
CA GLY A 151 -7.03 17.45 -20.63
C GLY A 151 -7.20 16.00 -21.07
N ALA A 152 -6.10 15.27 -21.26
CA ALA A 152 -6.16 13.84 -21.58
C ALA A 152 -6.76 13.02 -20.43
N THR A 153 -6.42 13.34 -19.19
CA THR A 153 -6.98 12.68 -17.99
C THR A 153 -8.49 12.89 -17.90
N ILE A 154 -8.96 14.15 -18.09
CA ILE A 154 -10.39 14.45 -18.11
C ILE A 154 -11.11 13.67 -19.22
N THR A 155 -10.58 13.69 -20.44
CA THR A 155 -11.18 12.98 -21.59
C THR A 155 -11.24 11.48 -21.33
N LEU A 156 -10.18 10.91 -20.75
CA LEU A 156 -10.16 9.48 -20.40
C LEU A 156 -11.23 9.14 -19.37
N LEU A 157 -11.35 9.93 -18.31
CA LEU A 157 -12.30 9.66 -17.22
C LEU A 157 -13.76 9.90 -17.65
N LYS A 158 -14.01 10.91 -18.45
CA LYS A 158 -15.36 11.28 -18.86
C LYS A 158 -15.91 10.39 -19.98
N ASP A 159 -15.09 10.15 -21.00
CA ASP A 159 -15.58 9.61 -22.28
C ASP A 159 -15.07 8.21 -22.60
N LYS A 160 -13.85 7.85 -22.19
CA LYS A 160 -13.19 6.65 -22.69
C LYS A 160 -13.19 5.49 -21.70
N LEU A 161 -12.66 5.71 -20.52
CA LEU A 161 -12.46 4.63 -19.53
C LEU A 161 -13.77 4.02 -19.02
N PRO A 162 -14.83 4.77 -18.71
CA PRO A 162 -16.07 4.17 -18.23
C PRO A 162 -16.62 3.11 -19.17
N ASN A 163 -16.62 3.40 -20.45
CA ASN A 163 -17.05 2.44 -21.49
C ASN A 163 -16.04 1.28 -21.67
N TYR A 164 -14.74 1.57 -21.56
CA TYR A 164 -13.70 0.58 -21.75
C TYR A 164 -13.66 -0.46 -20.65
N VAL A 165 -13.81 -0.04 -19.39
CA VAL A 165 -13.79 -0.92 -18.22
C VAL A 165 -15.19 -1.34 -17.74
N ASN A 166 -16.24 -0.87 -18.43
CA ASN A 166 -17.64 -1.08 -18.06
C ASN A 166 -17.93 -0.74 -16.60
N SER A 167 -17.49 0.45 -16.17
CA SER A 167 -17.62 0.93 -14.79
C SER A 167 -17.99 2.41 -14.75
N SER A 168 -18.43 2.89 -13.60
CA SER A 168 -18.72 4.30 -13.39
C SER A 168 -17.42 5.12 -13.29
N THR A 169 -17.45 6.37 -13.74
CA THR A 169 -16.35 7.34 -13.53
C THR A 169 -15.93 7.42 -12.05
N ARG A 170 -16.87 7.23 -11.12
CA ARG A 170 -16.61 7.27 -9.67
C ARG A 170 -15.80 6.10 -9.16
N ASP A 171 -15.75 4.99 -9.91
CA ASP A 171 -15.00 3.79 -9.57
C ASP A 171 -13.58 3.80 -10.16
N ILE A 172 -13.25 4.86 -10.94
CA ILE A 172 -11.94 5.02 -11.59
C ILE A 172 -11.09 5.96 -10.74
N GLN A 173 -9.91 5.49 -10.33
CA GLN A 173 -8.98 6.28 -9.53
C GLN A 173 -7.90 6.92 -10.40
N VAL A 174 -7.54 8.16 -10.07
CA VAL A 174 -6.39 8.87 -10.63
C VAL A 174 -5.30 8.95 -9.57
N LEU A 175 -4.13 8.40 -9.88
CA LEU A 175 -2.97 8.46 -9.03
C LEU A 175 -1.97 9.48 -9.56
N THR A 176 -1.42 10.31 -8.68
CA THR A 176 -0.34 11.24 -9.00
C THR A 176 0.72 11.20 -7.91
N PRO A 177 2.01 11.30 -8.25
CA PRO A 177 3.10 11.19 -7.28
C PRO A 177 3.27 12.43 -6.39
N MET A 178 2.58 13.55 -6.72
CA MET A 178 2.76 14.83 -6.03
C MET A 178 1.47 15.33 -5.41
N ARG A 179 1.59 15.95 -4.24
CA ARG A 179 0.44 16.63 -3.60
C ARG A 179 0.19 18.02 -4.18
N LYS A 180 1.27 18.79 -4.39
CA LYS A 180 1.24 20.19 -4.87
C LYS A 180 1.76 20.27 -6.29
N GLY A 181 1.50 21.41 -6.96
CA GLY A 181 1.89 21.66 -8.34
C GLY A 181 0.77 21.40 -9.35
N LEU A 182 1.01 21.73 -10.62
CA LEU A 182 -0.01 21.66 -11.69
C LEU A 182 -0.60 20.26 -11.87
N LEU A 183 0.20 19.22 -11.66
CA LEU A 183 -0.21 17.81 -11.73
C LEU A 183 -0.38 17.19 -10.34
N GLY A 184 -0.41 17.98 -9.28
CA GLY A 184 -0.62 17.52 -7.92
C GLY A 184 -2.09 17.21 -7.63
N VAL A 185 -2.33 16.46 -6.55
CA VAL A 185 -3.67 16.03 -6.10
C VAL A 185 -4.64 17.20 -6.00
N GLU A 186 -4.20 18.34 -5.44
CA GLU A 186 -5.07 19.51 -5.21
C GLU A 186 -5.58 20.09 -6.52
N GLN A 187 -4.71 20.31 -7.50
CA GLN A 187 -5.07 20.88 -8.80
C GLN A 187 -5.84 19.89 -9.68
N LEU A 188 -5.43 18.62 -9.68
CA LEU A 188 -6.16 17.59 -10.42
C LEU A 188 -7.57 17.39 -9.89
N ASN A 189 -7.75 17.38 -8.56
CA ASN A 189 -9.09 17.26 -7.97
C ASN A 189 -9.98 18.45 -8.37
N ALA A 190 -9.46 19.69 -8.32
CA ALA A 190 -10.23 20.87 -8.74
C ALA A 190 -10.66 20.76 -10.22
N ALA A 191 -9.73 20.43 -11.11
CA ALA A 191 -10.00 20.28 -12.54
C ALA A 191 -10.98 19.13 -12.85
N LEU A 192 -10.88 18.02 -12.12
CA LEU A 192 -11.77 16.86 -12.30
C LEU A 192 -13.17 17.15 -11.74
N GLN A 193 -13.29 17.81 -10.59
CA GLN A 193 -14.59 18.20 -10.01
C GLN A 193 -15.35 19.20 -10.89
N GLU A 194 -14.64 20.09 -11.60
CA GLU A 194 -15.26 21.02 -12.55
C GLU A 194 -15.73 20.31 -13.83
N ALA A 195 -15.01 19.28 -14.27
CA ALA A 195 -15.25 18.60 -15.55
C ALA A 195 -16.24 17.43 -15.47
N LEU A 196 -16.41 16.81 -14.32
CA LEU A 196 -17.21 15.59 -14.08
C LEU A 196 -18.48 15.88 -13.28
#